data_0d418a054b35a3ac6e30e3057fbc4cb2
#
_entry.id   0d418a054b35a3ac6e30e3057fbc4cb2
#
_cell.length_a   1.000
_cell.length_b   1.000
_cell.length_c   1.000
_cell.angle_alpha   90.00
_cell.angle_beta   90.00
_cell.angle_gamma   90.00
#
_symmetry.space_group_name_H-M   'P 1'
#
loop_
_entity.id
_entity.type
_entity.pdbx_description
1 polymer ?
#
loop_
_entity_poly.entity_id
_entity_poly.type
_entity_poly.pdbx_seq_one_letter_code
_entity_poly.pdbx_strand_id
1 'polypeptide(L)'
;MINGKDSNGTFYILNKKSNIPIVFIHGVGLNHKIWDSQIDNFNNSTVAYDILGHGETSLNKEKITFDDFSEQLLNLIDELKFEKIHLVGFSIGSLIARNFAPKYNNRLSSLTLLCSTYKRSEKQKQLVNDRFQLSKKSRTLSKQALNRWFTEEYLKKNPNTYNKICSMLDQNNVENFLKVYELFVKHEDDENFKKITAKTLIITGENDIGSTPEMSKNLSKEIANSKVKIISQGKHLCGIECADDVNMEIKNFIDNV
;
A
#
# COMPACT_ATOMS: atom_id res chain seq x y z
N MET A 1 2.41 1.21 22.13
CA MET A 1 2.87 0.83 20.78
C MET A 1 4.13 -0.01 20.93
N ILE A 2 4.22 -1.12 20.21
CA ILE A 2 5.37 -2.05 20.23
C ILE A 2 6.00 -1.96 18.84
N ASN A 3 7.32 -1.93 18.77
CA ASN A 3 8.08 -2.07 17.54
C ASN A 3 9.04 -3.25 17.68
N GLY A 4 9.31 -3.93 16.58
CA GLY A 4 10.19 -5.10 16.56
C GLY A 4 10.46 -5.61 15.16
N LYS A 5 11.21 -6.71 15.12
CA LYS A 5 11.40 -7.50 13.91
C LYS A 5 10.91 -8.92 14.15
N ASP A 6 10.25 -9.49 13.18
CA ASP A 6 9.93 -10.92 13.19
C ASP A 6 11.20 -11.76 13.01
N SER A 7 11.08 -13.08 13.13
CA SER A 7 12.19 -14.02 12.99
C SER A 7 12.86 -13.98 11.60
N ASN A 8 12.18 -13.44 10.59
CA ASN A 8 12.68 -13.26 9.24
C ASN A 8 13.25 -11.84 8.99
N GLY A 9 13.26 -10.98 10.02
CA GLY A 9 13.80 -9.63 9.96
C GLY A 9 12.84 -8.57 9.39
N THR A 10 11.56 -8.88 9.27
CA THR A 10 10.53 -7.91 8.90
C THR A 10 10.28 -6.95 10.04
N PHE A 11 10.60 -5.68 9.86
CA PHE A 11 10.29 -4.64 10.84
C PHE A 11 8.81 -4.29 10.82
N TYR A 12 8.22 -4.16 12.01
CA TYR A 12 6.82 -3.77 12.18
C TYR A 12 6.60 -2.88 13.40
N ILE A 13 5.52 -2.11 13.37
CA ILE A 13 4.94 -1.45 14.53
C ILE A 13 3.56 -2.06 14.79
N LEU A 14 3.26 -2.32 16.07
CA LEU A 14 2.01 -2.91 16.52
C LEU A 14 1.39 -2.03 17.61
N ASN A 15 0.18 -1.54 17.37
CA ASN A 15 -0.68 -1.01 18.41
C ASN A 15 -1.66 -2.11 18.83
N LYS A 16 -1.37 -2.79 19.94
CA LYS A 16 -2.14 -3.94 20.41
C LYS A 16 -3.42 -3.49 21.09
N LYS A 17 -4.53 -3.97 20.61
CA LYS A 17 -5.89 -3.80 21.15
C LYS A 17 -6.64 -5.14 21.09
N SER A 18 -7.95 -5.12 21.24
CA SER A 18 -8.82 -6.26 20.96
C SER A 18 -9.25 -6.29 19.47
N ASN A 19 -10.10 -7.23 19.12
CA ASN A 19 -10.67 -7.43 17.78
C ASN A 19 -9.65 -7.93 16.72
N ILE A 20 -10.19 -8.28 15.57
CA ILE A 20 -9.41 -8.75 14.42
C ILE A 20 -8.45 -7.66 13.98
N PRO A 21 -7.13 -7.93 13.87
CA PRO A 21 -6.17 -6.89 13.55
C PRO A 21 -6.28 -6.36 12.13
N ILE A 22 -5.93 -5.06 11.97
CA ILE A 22 -5.76 -4.42 10.67
C ILE A 22 -4.27 -4.40 10.34
N VAL A 23 -3.89 -4.95 9.19
CA VAL A 23 -2.51 -4.95 8.72
C VAL A 23 -2.37 -4.04 7.50
N PHE A 24 -1.41 -3.12 7.57
CA PHE A 24 -1.19 -2.08 6.58
C PHE A 24 0.10 -2.33 5.79
N ILE A 25 0.01 -2.32 4.45
CA ILE A 25 1.13 -2.46 3.51
C ILE A 25 1.34 -1.13 2.79
N HIS A 26 2.53 -0.55 2.93
CA HIS A 26 2.87 0.74 2.31
C HIS A 26 3.20 0.65 0.81
N GLY A 27 3.43 1.81 0.18
CA GLY A 27 3.80 1.96 -1.23
C GLY A 27 5.32 1.91 -1.47
N VAL A 28 5.72 1.78 -2.75
CA VAL A 28 7.13 1.77 -3.17
C VAL A 28 7.84 3.07 -2.76
N GLY A 29 9.04 2.95 -2.22
CA GLY A 29 9.86 4.07 -1.75
C GLY A 29 9.46 4.64 -0.38
N LEU A 30 8.37 4.15 0.20
CA LEU A 30 7.84 4.57 1.50
C LEU A 30 8.17 3.53 2.58
N ASN A 31 7.64 3.73 3.80
CA ASN A 31 7.77 2.78 4.90
C ASN A 31 6.54 2.85 5.83
N HIS A 32 6.54 2.06 6.91
CA HIS A 32 5.44 1.99 7.88
C HIS A 32 4.91 3.34 8.37
N LYS A 33 5.76 4.39 8.41
CA LYS A 33 5.37 5.73 8.92
C LYS A 33 4.34 6.48 8.07
N ILE A 34 4.01 5.98 6.87
CA ILE A 34 2.88 6.58 6.10
C ILE A 34 1.54 6.31 6.77
N TRP A 35 1.50 5.34 7.70
CA TRP A 35 0.31 4.89 8.39
C TRP A 35 0.11 5.51 9.78
N ASP A 36 0.93 6.54 10.15
CA ASP A 36 0.82 7.18 11.46
C ASP A 36 -0.59 7.72 11.75
N SER A 37 -1.30 8.23 10.73
CA SER A 37 -2.69 8.70 10.86
C SER A 37 -3.71 7.57 10.99
N GLN A 38 -3.33 6.32 10.68
CA GLN A 38 -4.18 5.15 10.73
C GLN A 38 -3.96 4.35 12.01
N ILE A 39 -2.70 4.25 12.46
CA ILE A 39 -2.31 3.26 13.47
C ILE A 39 -3.07 3.39 14.80
N ASP A 40 -3.44 4.59 15.21
CA ASP A 40 -4.17 4.86 16.44
C ASP A 40 -5.68 5.06 16.26
N ASN A 41 -6.15 5.10 15.00
CA ASN A 41 -7.52 5.55 14.68
C ASN A 41 -8.60 4.46 14.82
N PHE A 42 -8.19 3.19 14.95
CA PHE A 42 -9.11 2.06 15.01
C PHE A 42 -9.19 1.45 16.40
N ASN A 43 -10.34 0.81 16.72
CA ASN A 43 -10.51 0.01 17.93
C ASN A 43 -9.87 -1.38 17.82
N ASN A 44 -9.43 -1.74 16.62
CA ASN A 44 -8.72 -2.97 16.31
C ASN A 44 -7.25 -2.85 16.68
N SER A 45 -6.57 -3.97 16.93
CA SER A 45 -5.11 -4.00 16.82
C SER A 45 -4.70 -3.55 15.43
N THR A 46 -3.65 -2.73 15.32
CA THR A 46 -3.14 -2.25 14.04
C THR A 46 -1.67 -2.60 13.89
N VAL A 47 -1.30 -3.09 12.73
CA VAL A 47 0.08 -3.40 12.36
C VAL A 47 0.44 -2.68 11.09
N ALA A 48 1.54 -1.94 11.07
CA ALA A 48 2.17 -1.46 9.85
C ALA A 48 3.60 -2.00 9.80
N TYR A 49 4.01 -2.55 8.66
CA TYR A 49 5.32 -3.15 8.52
C TYR A 49 6.05 -2.61 7.28
N ASP A 50 7.36 -2.74 7.28
CA ASP A 50 8.18 -2.39 6.14
C ASP A 50 8.28 -3.57 5.19
N ILE A 51 7.88 -3.38 3.93
CA ILE A 51 8.03 -4.42 2.90
C ILE A 51 9.52 -4.68 2.61
N LEU A 52 9.84 -5.87 2.09
CA LEU A 52 11.20 -6.25 1.72
C LEU A 52 11.92 -5.13 0.93
N GLY A 53 13.11 -4.77 1.37
CA GLY A 53 13.96 -3.75 0.75
C GLY A 53 13.59 -2.30 1.05
N HIS A 54 12.65 -2.07 2.00
CA HIS A 54 12.22 -0.74 2.42
C HIS A 54 12.34 -0.56 3.94
N GLY A 55 12.49 0.70 4.36
CA GLY A 55 12.57 1.06 5.77
C GLY A 55 13.67 0.27 6.50
N GLU A 56 13.29 -0.44 7.55
CA GLU A 56 14.19 -1.25 8.38
C GLU A 56 14.20 -2.75 8.01
N THR A 57 13.48 -3.13 6.94
CA THR A 57 13.44 -4.50 6.43
C THR A 57 14.41 -4.69 5.27
N SER A 58 15.35 -5.61 5.43
CA SER A 58 16.35 -5.93 4.40
C SER A 58 15.75 -6.71 3.22
N LEU A 59 16.43 -6.66 2.08
CA LEU A 59 16.17 -7.51 0.91
C LEU A 59 17.46 -8.22 0.52
N ASN A 60 17.51 -9.54 0.76
CA ASN A 60 18.67 -10.37 0.48
C ASN A 60 18.47 -11.29 -0.74
N LYS A 61 17.55 -10.90 -1.66
CA LYS A 61 17.29 -11.65 -2.88
C LYS A 61 17.75 -10.85 -4.10
N GLU A 62 18.32 -11.54 -5.07
CA GLU A 62 18.71 -10.96 -6.35
C GLU A 62 17.48 -10.58 -7.18
N LYS A 63 16.52 -11.50 -7.25
CA LYS A 63 15.21 -11.29 -7.90
C LYS A 63 14.11 -11.34 -6.87
N ILE A 64 13.14 -10.45 -6.99
CA ILE A 64 11.98 -10.38 -6.11
C ILE A 64 10.69 -10.51 -6.90
N THR A 65 9.71 -11.16 -6.32
CA THR A 65 8.38 -11.40 -6.89
C THR A 65 7.29 -10.94 -5.92
N PHE A 66 6.04 -10.85 -6.37
CA PHE A 66 4.91 -10.58 -5.47
C PHE A 66 4.68 -11.73 -4.47
N ASP A 67 5.11 -12.94 -4.81
CA ASP A 67 5.02 -14.10 -3.90
C ASP A 67 5.94 -13.93 -2.69
N ASP A 68 7.13 -13.38 -2.87
CA ASP A 68 8.04 -13.08 -1.76
C ASP A 68 7.42 -12.11 -0.74
N PHE A 69 6.68 -11.11 -1.20
CA PHE A 69 5.96 -10.20 -0.31
C PHE A 69 4.74 -10.87 0.34
N SER A 70 4.05 -11.76 -0.37
CA SER A 70 2.95 -12.53 0.21
C SER A 70 3.44 -13.49 1.29
N GLU A 71 4.60 -14.14 1.10
CA GLU A 71 5.26 -14.96 2.11
C GLU A 71 5.72 -14.11 3.30
N GLN A 72 6.29 -12.92 3.06
CA GLN A 72 6.65 -11.98 4.12
C GLN A 72 5.44 -11.66 5.01
N LEU A 73 4.32 -11.30 4.40
CA LEU A 73 3.09 -11.00 5.13
C LEU A 73 2.58 -12.22 5.91
N LEU A 74 2.56 -13.41 5.29
CA LEU A 74 2.12 -14.63 5.94
C LEU A 74 2.95 -14.94 7.18
N ASN A 75 4.28 -14.91 7.05
CA ASN A 75 5.21 -15.15 8.14
C ASN A 75 5.00 -14.16 9.31
N LEU A 76 4.83 -12.87 8.99
CA LEU A 76 4.58 -11.84 9.99
C LEU A 76 3.29 -12.10 10.77
N ILE A 77 2.17 -12.38 10.09
CA ILE A 77 0.88 -12.61 10.76
C ILE A 77 0.86 -13.94 11.54
N ASP A 78 1.62 -14.95 11.10
CA ASP A 78 1.77 -16.22 11.80
C ASP A 78 2.58 -16.04 13.09
N GLU A 79 3.69 -15.31 13.05
CA GLU A 79 4.50 -15.02 14.23
C GLU A 79 3.72 -14.18 15.26
N LEU A 80 2.92 -13.20 14.78
CA LEU A 80 2.03 -12.40 15.63
C LEU A 80 0.78 -13.19 16.09
N LYS A 81 0.62 -14.45 15.65
CA LYS A 81 -0.50 -15.36 16.00
C LYS A 81 -1.87 -14.80 15.61
N PHE A 82 -1.94 -14.15 14.47
CA PHE A 82 -3.20 -13.66 13.92
C PHE A 82 -3.83 -14.70 12.99
N GLU A 83 -4.95 -15.27 13.36
CA GLU A 83 -5.68 -16.24 12.52
C GLU A 83 -6.28 -15.58 11.29
N LYS A 84 -6.90 -14.40 11.49
CA LYS A 84 -7.48 -13.57 10.43
C LYS A 84 -7.12 -12.13 10.62
N ILE A 85 -7.08 -11.40 9.50
CA ILE A 85 -6.75 -9.97 9.46
C ILE A 85 -7.72 -9.20 8.56
N HIS A 86 -7.86 -7.91 8.81
CA HIS A 86 -8.28 -6.93 7.82
C HIS A 86 -7.02 -6.44 7.11
N LEU A 87 -6.89 -6.68 5.81
CA LEU A 87 -5.68 -6.31 5.06
C LEU A 87 -5.92 -5.02 4.29
N VAL A 88 -5.03 -4.04 4.47
CA VAL A 88 -5.06 -2.74 3.79
C VAL A 88 -3.75 -2.55 3.03
N GLY A 89 -3.80 -2.52 1.71
CA GLY A 89 -2.62 -2.30 0.87
C GLY A 89 -2.71 -0.99 0.09
N PHE A 90 -1.63 -0.19 0.10
CA PHE A 90 -1.52 1.06 -0.65
C PHE A 90 -0.55 0.93 -1.83
N SER A 91 -0.97 1.37 -3.02
CA SER A 91 -0.14 1.41 -4.23
C SER A 91 0.45 0.03 -4.54
N ILE A 92 1.78 -0.19 -4.56
CA ILE A 92 2.36 -1.55 -4.67
C ILE A 92 1.88 -2.46 -3.54
N GLY A 93 1.64 -1.92 -2.34
CA GLY A 93 1.05 -2.69 -1.24
C GLY A 93 -0.34 -3.24 -1.58
N SER A 94 -1.10 -2.55 -2.44
CA SER A 94 -2.38 -3.08 -2.95
C SER A 94 -2.18 -4.23 -3.93
N LEU A 95 -1.11 -4.20 -4.75
CA LEU A 95 -0.76 -5.32 -5.64
C LEU A 95 -0.28 -6.54 -4.83
N ILE A 96 0.50 -6.31 -3.77
CA ILE A 96 0.87 -7.35 -2.80
C ILE A 96 -0.38 -7.97 -2.18
N ALA A 97 -1.32 -7.14 -1.71
CA ALA A 97 -2.58 -7.60 -1.14
C ALA A 97 -3.44 -8.39 -2.15
N ARG A 98 -3.45 -7.98 -3.43
CA ARG A 98 -4.11 -8.70 -4.54
C ARG A 98 -3.43 -10.04 -4.83
N ASN A 99 -2.11 -10.14 -4.72
CA ASN A 99 -1.39 -11.40 -4.88
C ASN A 99 -1.63 -12.33 -3.68
N PHE A 100 -1.70 -11.78 -2.46
CA PHE A 100 -1.95 -12.53 -1.22
C PHE A 100 -3.38 -13.10 -1.18
N ALA A 101 -4.39 -12.29 -1.49
CA ALA A 101 -5.79 -12.61 -1.26
C ALA A 101 -6.27 -13.92 -1.92
N PRO A 102 -6.02 -14.23 -3.20
CA PRO A 102 -6.48 -15.47 -3.83
C PRO A 102 -5.79 -16.73 -3.29
N LYS A 103 -4.64 -16.58 -2.63
CA LYS A 103 -3.86 -17.70 -2.04
C LYS A 103 -4.26 -17.99 -0.60
N TYR A 104 -4.58 -16.94 0.15
CA TYR A 104 -4.80 -16.98 1.60
C TYR A 104 -6.12 -16.34 2.02
N ASN A 105 -7.21 -16.59 1.25
CA ASN A 105 -8.54 -16.04 1.55
C ASN A 105 -9.02 -16.38 2.98
N ASN A 106 -8.69 -17.56 3.48
CA ASN A 106 -9.04 -17.99 4.84
C ASN A 106 -8.38 -17.16 5.94
N ARG A 107 -7.32 -16.41 5.61
CA ARG A 107 -6.60 -15.50 6.53
C ARG A 107 -7.19 -14.07 6.50
N LEU A 108 -8.14 -13.80 5.61
CA LEU A 108 -8.73 -12.47 5.44
C LEU A 108 -10.13 -12.42 6.03
N SER A 109 -10.38 -11.41 6.87
CA SER A 109 -11.71 -10.95 7.23
C SER A 109 -12.21 -9.94 6.21
N SER A 110 -11.35 -9.05 5.73
CA SER A 110 -11.63 -8.14 4.62
C SER A 110 -10.35 -7.70 3.92
N LEU A 111 -10.52 -7.15 2.72
CA LEU A 111 -9.45 -6.60 1.89
C LEU A 111 -9.76 -5.14 1.56
N THR A 112 -8.80 -4.23 1.75
CA THR A 112 -8.89 -2.84 1.27
C THR A 112 -7.74 -2.56 0.32
N LEU A 113 -8.07 -2.14 -0.89
CA LEU A 113 -7.12 -1.79 -1.95
C LEU A 113 -7.12 -0.26 -2.12
N LEU A 114 -6.12 0.40 -1.54
CA LEU A 114 -5.97 1.86 -1.58
C LEU A 114 -5.06 2.26 -2.74
N CYS A 115 -5.59 3.05 -3.67
CA CYS A 115 -4.88 3.56 -4.84
C CYS A 115 -4.19 2.44 -5.65
N SER A 116 -4.96 1.39 -5.96
CA SER A 116 -4.51 0.25 -6.77
C SER A 116 -4.53 0.58 -8.26
N THR A 117 -3.43 0.31 -8.96
CA THR A 117 -3.44 0.37 -10.43
C THR A 117 -4.17 -0.86 -11.00
N TYR A 118 -4.81 -0.67 -12.16
CA TYR A 118 -5.44 -1.78 -12.88
C TYR A 118 -5.52 -1.48 -14.38
N LYS A 119 -5.07 -2.42 -15.20
CA LYS A 119 -5.06 -2.34 -16.69
C LYS A 119 -4.53 -1.00 -17.20
N ARG A 120 -3.26 -0.71 -16.88
CA ARG A 120 -2.58 0.48 -17.40
C ARG A 120 -2.62 0.51 -18.91
N SER A 121 -3.03 1.65 -19.51
CA SER A 121 -2.88 1.90 -20.94
C SER A 121 -1.39 1.95 -21.32
N GLU A 122 -1.07 1.78 -22.59
CA GLU A 122 0.31 1.86 -23.09
C GLU A 122 0.97 3.21 -22.75
N LYS A 123 0.21 4.30 -22.82
CA LYS A 123 0.68 5.63 -22.39
C LYS A 123 1.04 5.65 -20.89
N GLN A 124 0.23 5.03 -20.04
CA GLN A 124 0.49 4.96 -18.60
C GLN A 124 1.69 4.05 -18.30
N LYS A 125 1.82 2.91 -18.99
CA LYS A 125 3.00 2.03 -18.88
C LYS A 125 4.26 2.79 -19.26
N GLN A 126 4.25 3.53 -20.37
CA GLN A 126 5.39 4.34 -20.80
C GLN A 126 5.75 5.40 -19.75
N LEU A 127 4.78 6.17 -19.25
CA LEU A 127 5.03 7.18 -18.21
C LEU A 127 5.61 6.61 -16.91
N VAL A 128 5.20 5.40 -16.52
CA VAL A 128 5.75 4.72 -15.34
C VAL A 128 7.17 4.26 -15.61
N ASN A 129 7.43 3.68 -16.81
CA ASN A 129 8.77 3.26 -17.21
C ASN A 129 9.74 4.45 -17.32
N ASP A 130 9.33 5.56 -17.90
CA ASP A 130 10.18 6.77 -18.00
C ASP A 130 10.61 7.27 -16.62
N ARG A 131 9.69 7.27 -15.65
CA ARG A 131 9.98 7.60 -14.26
C ARG A 131 10.98 6.61 -13.63
N PHE A 132 10.83 5.33 -13.93
CA PHE A 132 11.76 4.31 -13.48
C PHE A 132 13.16 4.52 -14.08
N GLN A 133 13.27 4.81 -15.39
CA GLN A 133 14.56 5.11 -16.02
C GLN A 133 15.22 6.38 -15.43
N LEU A 134 14.41 7.40 -15.09
CA LEU A 134 14.91 8.58 -14.38
C LEU A 134 15.41 8.22 -12.98
N SER A 135 14.73 7.33 -12.27
CA SER A 135 15.13 6.93 -10.91
C SER A 135 16.47 6.20 -10.86
N LYS A 136 16.87 5.53 -11.95
CA LYS A 136 18.22 4.94 -12.10
C LYS A 136 19.32 5.98 -12.22
N LYS A 137 19.01 7.20 -12.69
CA LYS A 137 19.97 8.24 -13.00
C LYS A 137 20.11 9.31 -11.93
N SER A 138 19.08 9.54 -11.14
CA SER A 138 19.02 10.65 -10.20
C SER A 138 18.06 10.41 -9.05
N ARG A 139 18.45 10.84 -7.84
CA ARG A 139 17.57 10.84 -6.65
C ARG A 139 16.58 12.01 -6.62
N THR A 140 16.53 12.87 -7.62
CA THR A 140 15.65 14.07 -7.70
C THR A 140 14.16 13.75 -7.84
N LEU A 141 13.77 12.49 -7.74
CA LEU A 141 12.38 12.05 -7.91
C LEU A 141 11.43 12.47 -6.78
N SER A 142 11.96 12.76 -5.60
CA SER A 142 11.14 13.06 -4.42
C SER A 142 10.19 14.23 -4.66
N LYS A 143 10.70 15.39 -5.17
CA LYS A 143 9.85 16.56 -5.44
C LYS A 143 8.77 16.31 -6.50
N GLN A 144 9.15 15.64 -7.60
CA GLN A 144 8.19 15.33 -8.67
C GLN A 144 7.14 14.29 -8.22
N ALA A 145 7.53 13.34 -7.37
CA ALA A 145 6.61 12.39 -6.78
C ALA A 145 5.58 13.10 -5.88
N LEU A 146 6.03 13.99 -4.99
CA LEU A 146 5.13 14.69 -4.07
C LEU A 146 4.06 15.51 -4.79
N ASN A 147 4.41 16.20 -5.88
CA ASN A 147 3.45 16.97 -6.67
C ASN A 147 2.36 16.09 -7.33
N ARG A 148 2.67 14.81 -7.60
CA ARG A 148 1.68 13.84 -8.09
C ARG A 148 0.85 13.24 -6.96
N TRP A 149 1.43 13.10 -5.77
CA TRP A 149 0.86 12.38 -4.64
C TRP A 149 -0.03 13.24 -3.74
N PHE A 150 0.21 14.54 -3.71
CA PHE A 150 -0.51 15.52 -2.88
C PHE A 150 -0.98 16.71 -3.70
N THR A 151 -2.02 17.37 -3.23
CA THR A 151 -2.38 18.70 -3.75
C THR A 151 -1.35 19.75 -3.32
N GLU A 152 -1.22 20.81 -4.12
CA GLU A 152 -0.31 21.90 -3.78
C GLU A 152 -0.74 22.62 -2.50
N GLU A 153 -2.04 22.76 -2.31
CA GLU A 153 -2.63 23.37 -1.12
C GLU A 153 -2.28 22.58 0.14
N TYR A 154 -2.40 21.25 0.09
CA TYR A 154 -2.03 20.38 1.21
C TYR A 154 -0.56 20.53 1.59
N LEU A 155 0.34 20.48 0.62
CA LEU A 155 1.79 20.59 0.86
C LEU A 155 2.18 21.95 1.44
N LYS A 156 1.53 23.03 1.00
CA LYS A 156 1.75 24.39 1.56
C LYS A 156 1.33 24.47 3.03
N LYS A 157 0.20 23.84 3.39
CA LYS A 157 -0.31 23.83 4.76
C LYS A 157 0.45 22.85 5.67
N ASN A 158 1.10 21.82 5.12
CA ASN A 158 1.73 20.74 5.84
C ASN A 158 3.21 20.51 5.45
N PRO A 159 4.10 21.50 5.69
CA PRO A 159 5.51 21.40 5.30
C PRO A 159 6.24 20.24 5.97
N ASN A 160 5.82 19.83 7.17
CA ASN A 160 6.38 18.68 7.87
C ASN A 160 6.11 17.36 7.13
N THR A 161 4.92 17.21 6.53
CA THR A 161 4.59 16.04 5.70
C THR A 161 5.49 15.99 4.47
N TYR A 162 5.72 17.12 3.82
CA TYR A 162 6.65 17.21 2.72
C TYR A 162 8.04 16.68 3.10
N ASN A 163 8.62 17.21 4.18
CA ASN A 163 9.95 16.79 4.67
C ASN A 163 10.00 15.32 5.06
N LYS A 164 8.95 14.83 5.74
CA LYS A 164 8.83 13.44 6.16
C LYS A 164 8.86 12.48 4.95
N ILE A 165 8.07 12.75 3.92
CA ILE A 165 8.01 11.89 2.72
C ILE A 165 9.31 11.98 1.92
N CYS A 166 9.91 13.17 1.76
CA CYS A 166 11.23 13.30 1.13
C CYS A 166 12.28 12.48 1.87
N SER A 167 12.33 12.56 3.20
CA SER A 167 13.27 11.79 4.02
C SER A 167 13.09 10.28 3.83
N MET A 168 11.85 9.77 3.77
CA MET A 168 11.61 8.35 3.49
C MET A 168 12.17 7.93 2.13
N LEU A 169 11.92 8.73 1.09
CA LEU A 169 12.39 8.45 -0.26
C LEU A 169 13.92 8.46 -0.35
N ASP A 170 14.57 9.42 0.33
CA ASP A 170 16.01 9.62 0.28
C ASP A 170 16.79 8.58 1.12
N GLN A 171 16.16 8.00 2.15
CA GLN A 171 16.76 6.99 3.03
C GLN A 171 16.76 5.57 2.44
N ASN A 172 16.02 5.31 1.35
CA ASN A 172 15.99 3.99 0.75
C ASN A 172 17.39 3.54 0.28
N ASN A 173 17.70 2.27 0.47
CA ASN A 173 18.76 1.62 -0.27
C ASN A 173 18.40 1.64 -1.76
N VAL A 174 19.24 2.26 -2.59
CA VAL A 174 18.94 2.50 -4.02
C VAL A 174 18.73 1.22 -4.78
N GLU A 175 19.60 0.22 -4.56
CA GLU A 175 19.52 -1.06 -5.27
C GLU A 175 18.23 -1.79 -4.95
N ASN A 176 17.89 -1.91 -3.67
CA ASN A 176 16.67 -2.57 -3.21
C ASN A 176 15.41 -1.83 -3.70
N PHE A 177 15.40 -0.50 -3.58
CA PHE A 177 14.31 0.33 -4.10
C PHE A 177 14.10 0.09 -5.60
N LEU A 178 15.17 0.06 -6.41
CA LEU A 178 15.07 -0.15 -7.85
C LEU A 178 14.56 -1.55 -8.19
N LYS A 179 14.94 -2.60 -7.47
CA LYS A 179 14.40 -3.96 -7.65
C LYS A 179 12.89 -3.99 -7.45
N VAL A 180 12.41 -3.39 -6.35
CA VAL A 180 10.98 -3.34 -6.03
C VAL A 180 10.21 -2.42 -6.99
N TYR A 181 10.81 -1.29 -7.38
CA TYR A 181 10.18 -0.40 -8.35
C TYR A 181 10.09 -1.06 -9.73
N GLU A 182 11.10 -1.81 -10.16
CA GLU A 182 11.07 -2.57 -11.42
C GLU A 182 9.93 -3.59 -11.43
N LEU A 183 9.73 -4.32 -10.33
CA LEU A 183 8.61 -5.24 -10.19
C LEU A 183 7.26 -4.52 -10.35
N PHE A 184 7.09 -3.35 -9.73
CA PHE A 184 5.90 -2.53 -9.89
C PHE A 184 5.68 -2.04 -11.33
N VAL A 185 6.76 -1.63 -12.02
CA VAL A 185 6.71 -1.15 -13.42
C VAL A 185 6.28 -2.26 -14.36
N LYS A 186 6.85 -3.45 -14.18
CA LYS A 186 6.61 -4.64 -15.03
C LYS A 186 5.35 -5.41 -14.66
N HIS A 187 4.63 -4.99 -13.61
CA HIS A 187 3.42 -5.68 -13.19
C HIS A 187 2.37 -5.69 -14.30
N GLU A 188 1.91 -6.88 -14.63
CA GLU A 188 0.73 -7.15 -15.46
C GLU A 188 -0.39 -7.67 -14.53
N ASP A 189 -1.64 -7.31 -14.86
CA ASP A 189 -2.81 -7.69 -14.06
C ASP A 189 -3.24 -9.13 -14.40
N ASP A 190 -2.47 -10.10 -13.93
CA ASP A 190 -2.64 -11.53 -14.18
C ASP A 190 -3.22 -12.31 -12.97
N GLU A 191 -3.59 -11.59 -11.91
CA GLU A 191 -4.16 -12.20 -10.71
C GLU A 191 -5.52 -12.85 -11.00
N ASN A 192 -5.76 -13.98 -10.35
CA ASN A 192 -7.06 -14.62 -10.41
C ASN A 192 -8.06 -13.94 -9.47
N PHE A 193 -8.63 -12.80 -9.90
CA PHE A 193 -9.57 -12.02 -9.11
C PHE A 193 -10.82 -12.78 -8.68
N LYS A 194 -11.24 -13.77 -9.47
CA LYS A 194 -12.40 -14.65 -9.12
C LYS A 194 -12.16 -15.49 -7.88
N LYS A 195 -10.89 -15.71 -7.53
CA LYS A 195 -10.50 -16.40 -6.29
C LYS A 195 -10.47 -15.49 -5.06
N ILE A 196 -10.63 -14.17 -5.22
CA ILE A 196 -10.75 -13.26 -4.08
C ILE A 196 -12.18 -13.33 -3.56
N THR A 197 -12.39 -14.03 -2.46
CA THR A 197 -13.70 -14.22 -1.83
C THR A 197 -13.94 -13.26 -0.67
N ALA A 198 -12.88 -12.69 -0.11
CA ALA A 198 -12.98 -11.68 0.95
C ALA A 198 -13.78 -10.47 0.47
N LYS A 199 -14.65 -9.92 1.33
CA LYS A 199 -15.28 -8.62 1.08
C LYS A 199 -14.20 -7.59 0.83
N THR A 200 -14.31 -6.82 -0.26
CA THR A 200 -13.24 -5.92 -0.72
C THR A 200 -13.72 -4.48 -0.83
N LEU A 201 -12.98 -3.56 -0.25
CA LEU A 201 -13.13 -2.11 -0.43
C LEU A 201 -12.01 -1.60 -1.33
N ILE A 202 -12.37 -0.88 -2.39
CA ILE A 202 -11.41 -0.25 -3.30
C ILE A 202 -11.52 1.26 -3.13
N ILE A 203 -10.44 1.91 -2.66
CA ILE A 203 -10.42 3.35 -2.41
C ILE A 203 -9.40 4.00 -3.34
N THR A 204 -9.75 5.16 -3.90
CA THR A 204 -8.79 6.02 -4.59
C THR A 204 -9.15 7.49 -4.45
N GLY A 205 -8.16 8.36 -4.54
CA GLY A 205 -8.39 9.81 -4.60
C GLY A 205 -8.99 10.22 -5.95
N GLU A 206 -9.91 11.19 -5.92
CA GLU A 206 -10.58 11.73 -7.13
C GLU A 206 -9.57 12.25 -8.16
N ASN A 207 -8.47 12.84 -7.70
CA ASN A 207 -7.42 13.46 -8.51
C ASN A 207 -6.17 12.57 -8.65
N ASP A 208 -6.26 11.27 -8.34
CA ASP A 208 -5.15 10.34 -8.58
C ASP A 208 -5.01 10.05 -10.07
N ILE A 209 -3.90 10.48 -10.65
CA ILE A 209 -3.59 10.28 -12.07
C ILE A 209 -2.82 8.97 -12.33
N GLY A 210 -2.32 8.32 -11.29
CA GLY A 210 -1.56 7.07 -11.38
C GLY A 210 -2.42 5.83 -11.18
N SER A 211 -3.33 5.89 -10.21
CA SER A 211 -4.33 4.87 -9.89
C SER A 211 -5.70 5.53 -9.95
N THR A 212 -6.21 5.69 -11.16
CA THR A 212 -7.37 6.56 -11.42
C THR A 212 -8.68 5.99 -10.84
N PRO A 213 -9.69 6.85 -10.58
CA PRO A 213 -11.03 6.40 -10.23
C PRO A 213 -11.61 5.37 -11.21
N GLU A 214 -11.31 5.49 -12.50
CA GLU A 214 -11.75 4.55 -13.51
C GLU A 214 -11.09 3.17 -13.34
N MET A 215 -9.79 3.12 -13.02
CA MET A 215 -9.11 1.86 -12.69
C MET A 215 -9.77 1.17 -11.51
N SER A 216 -10.11 1.90 -10.46
CA SER A 216 -10.81 1.37 -9.28
C SER A 216 -12.19 0.80 -9.63
N LYS A 217 -12.98 1.52 -10.46
CA LYS A 217 -14.28 1.06 -10.95
C LYS A 217 -14.15 -0.20 -11.83
N ASN A 218 -13.11 -0.27 -12.66
CA ASN A 218 -12.88 -1.42 -13.52
C ASN A 218 -12.37 -2.63 -12.72
N LEU A 219 -11.48 -2.43 -11.75
CA LEU A 219 -11.02 -3.50 -10.85
C LEU A 219 -12.20 -4.09 -10.04
N SER A 220 -13.15 -3.26 -9.61
CA SER A 220 -14.30 -3.76 -8.85
C SER A 220 -15.23 -4.69 -9.66
N LYS A 221 -15.22 -4.61 -10.98
CA LYS A 221 -15.98 -5.53 -11.84
C LYS A 221 -15.39 -6.95 -11.85
N GLU A 222 -14.11 -7.08 -11.52
CA GLU A 222 -13.40 -8.37 -11.48
C GLU A 222 -13.54 -9.08 -10.12
N ILE A 223 -13.79 -8.32 -9.04
CA ILE A 223 -13.89 -8.84 -7.66
C ILE A 223 -15.35 -8.82 -7.23
N ALA A 224 -15.97 -9.99 -7.13
CA ALA A 224 -17.42 -10.15 -6.95
C ALA A 224 -18.00 -9.41 -5.71
N ASN A 225 -17.28 -9.43 -4.58
CA ASN A 225 -17.74 -8.84 -3.31
C ASN A 225 -17.03 -7.50 -3.04
N SER A 226 -16.98 -6.62 -4.04
CA SER A 226 -16.26 -5.35 -3.90
C SER A 226 -17.17 -4.13 -3.90
N LYS A 227 -16.70 -3.08 -3.20
CA LYS A 227 -17.27 -1.72 -3.21
C LYS A 227 -16.20 -0.73 -3.57
N VAL A 228 -16.56 0.33 -4.30
CA VAL A 228 -15.64 1.42 -4.64
C VAL A 228 -15.99 2.67 -3.87
N LYS A 229 -14.96 3.34 -3.35
CA LYS A 229 -15.07 4.66 -2.76
C LYS A 229 -14.06 5.61 -3.39
N ILE A 230 -14.52 6.75 -3.84
CA ILE A 230 -13.68 7.83 -4.38
C ILE A 230 -13.61 8.93 -3.33
N ILE A 231 -12.39 9.25 -2.90
CA ILE A 231 -12.12 10.29 -1.90
C ILE A 231 -12.03 11.64 -2.63
N SER A 232 -12.97 12.52 -2.30
CA SER A 232 -13.04 13.83 -2.92
C SER A 232 -11.76 14.63 -2.70
N GLN A 233 -11.32 15.34 -3.74
CA GLN A 233 -10.11 16.18 -3.79
C GLN A 233 -8.78 15.42 -3.53
N GLY A 234 -8.80 14.18 -3.04
CA GLY A 234 -7.61 13.40 -2.75
C GLY A 234 -6.80 13.07 -3.99
N LYS A 235 -5.47 13.06 -3.85
CA LYS A 235 -4.53 12.51 -4.83
C LYS A 235 -4.05 11.12 -4.42
N HIS A 236 -2.87 10.70 -4.89
CA HIS A 236 -2.36 9.34 -4.68
C HIS A 236 -2.16 9.00 -3.20
N LEU A 237 -1.60 9.91 -2.39
CA LEU A 237 -1.45 9.71 -0.94
C LEU A 237 -2.67 10.23 -0.14
N CYS A 238 -3.89 9.99 -0.65
CA CYS A 238 -5.13 10.36 0.03
C CYS A 238 -5.25 9.76 1.45
N GLY A 239 -4.57 8.64 1.73
CA GLY A 239 -4.47 8.08 3.09
C GLY A 239 -3.76 9.02 4.10
N ILE A 240 -3.00 9.99 3.62
CA ILE A 240 -2.38 11.05 4.44
C ILE A 240 -3.14 12.36 4.26
N GLU A 241 -3.37 12.76 3.03
CA GLU A 241 -3.99 14.04 2.67
C GLU A 241 -5.44 14.16 3.13
N CYS A 242 -6.19 13.08 3.03
CA CYS A 242 -7.59 12.95 3.41
C CYS A 242 -7.76 11.82 4.45
N ALA A 243 -6.90 11.81 5.47
CA ALA A 243 -6.79 10.70 6.41
C ALA A 243 -8.11 10.40 7.11
N ASP A 244 -8.87 11.41 7.53
CA ASP A 244 -10.14 11.25 8.24
C ASP A 244 -11.19 10.56 7.36
N ASP A 245 -11.30 10.96 6.09
CA ASP A 245 -12.25 10.33 5.15
C ASP A 245 -11.86 8.89 4.87
N VAL A 246 -10.56 8.62 4.63
CA VAL A 246 -10.07 7.27 4.38
C VAL A 246 -10.27 6.37 5.60
N ASN A 247 -9.98 6.86 6.80
CA ASN A 247 -10.18 6.14 8.06
C ASN A 247 -11.65 5.83 8.29
N MET A 248 -12.53 6.80 8.05
CA MET A 248 -13.98 6.63 8.17
C MET A 248 -14.49 5.54 7.22
N GLU A 249 -14.06 5.56 5.95
CA GLU A 249 -14.49 4.55 4.97
C GLU A 249 -13.98 3.15 5.32
N ILE A 250 -12.71 3.02 5.74
CA ILE A 250 -12.17 1.73 6.20
C ILE A 250 -12.92 1.25 7.44
N LYS A 251 -13.15 2.11 8.44
CA LYS A 251 -13.86 1.77 9.66
C LYS A 251 -15.30 1.29 9.36
N ASN A 252 -16.05 2.10 8.61
CA ASN A 252 -17.42 1.73 8.22
C ASN A 252 -17.46 0.41 7.46
N PHE A 253 -16.42 0.12 6.67
CA PHE A 253 -16.36 -1.13 5.92
C PHE A 253 -16.07 -2.33 6.82
N ILE A 254 -15.07 -2.27 7.70
CA ILE A 254 -14.70 -3.38 8.57
C ILE A 254 -15.76 -3.66 9.64
N ASP A 255 -16.48 -2.64 10.13
CA ASP A 255 -17.56 -2.79 11.10
C ASP A 255 -18.80 -3.52 10.51
N ASN A 256 -18.88 -3.64 9.17
CA ASN A 256 -19.97 -4.30 8.44
C ASN A 256 -19.54 -5.60 7.72
N VAL A 257 -18.39 -6.16 8.08
CA VAL A 257 -17.87 -7.45 7.53
C VAL A 257 -18.14 -8.66 8.50
#